data_c0c58411d3f7bcb432ded5780c929c7b
#
_entry.id   c0c58411d3f7bcb432ded5780c929c7b
#
_cell.length_a   1.000
_cell.length_b   1.000
_cell.length_c   1.000
_cell.angle_alpha   90.00
_cell.angle_beta   90.00
_cell.angle_gamma   90.00
#
_symmetry.space_group_name_H-M   'P 1'
#
loop_
_entity.id
_entity.type
_entity.pdbx_description
1 polymer ?
#
loop_
_entity_poly.entity_id
_entity_poly.type
_entity_poly.pdbx_seq_one_letter_code
_entity_poly.pdbx_strand_id
1 'polypeptide(L)'
;MTEKELEALKARVAADDPEAMFVYAEAIRRTNKAESDKYMRLAAQLAHPAACEKMGDMYMAANDNDNAAHYYRIGAKAGRPDCSVKVALIHLSIDEISAIKELEELAESGVKSACSALAAYYKALGNRKQYNFWNSLAK
;
A
#
# COMPACT_ATOMS: atom_id res chain seq x y z
N MET A 1 10.51 21.88 6.01
CA MET A 1 10.70 21.51 7.42
C MET A 1 11.89 22.29 7.99
N THR A 2 11.72 22.89 9.14
CA THR A 2 12.80 23.65 9.81
C THR A 2 13.74 22.71 10.54
N GLU A 3 14.94 23.22 10.91
CA GLU A 3 15.88 22.44 11.73
C GLU A 3 15.28 22.04 13.08
N LYS A 4 14.52 22.94 13.68
CA LYS A 4 13.86 22.68 14.97
C LYS A 4 12.80 21.57 14.84
N GLU A 5 12.02 21.59 13.76
CA GLU A 5 11.05 20.54 13.49
C GLU A 5 11.72 19.20 13.24
N LEU A 6 12.84 19.21 12.51
CA LEU A 6 13.61 18.00 12.23
C LEU A 6 14.21 17.41 13.52
N GLU A 7 14.75 18.24 14.41
CA GLU A 7 15.29 17.78 15.69
C GLU A 7 14.21 17.19 16.59
N ALA A 8 13.02 17.82 16.64
CA ALA A 8 11.89 17.29 17.38
C ALA A 8 11.45 15.93 16.81
N LEU A 9 11.46 15.79 15.49
CA LEU A 9 11.11 14.55 14.82
C LEU A 9 12.13 13.44 15.13
N LYS A 10 13.43 13.76 15.11
CA LYS A 10 14.49 12.81 15.47
C LYS A 10 14.33 12.28 16.90
N ALA A 11 13.91 13.14 17.82
CA ALA A 11 13.68 12.73 19.21
C ALA A 11 12.54 11.69 19.29
N ARG A 12 11.48 11.87 18.52
CA ARG A 12 10.37 10.90 18.44
C ARG A 12 10.80 9.59 17.77
N VAL A 13 11.65 9.68 16.75
CA VAL A 13 12.24 8.49 16.10
C VAL A 13 13.06 7.69 17.12
N ALA A 14 13.87 8.37 17.94
CA ALA A 14 14.66 7.73 18.99
C ALA A 14 13.79 7.06 20.06
N ALA A 15 12.53 7.50 20.20
CA ALA A 15 11.55 6.92 21.13
C ALA A 15 10.71 5.82 20.47
N ASP A 16 11.13 5.31 19.30
CA ASP A 16 10.47 4.24 18.55
C ASP A 16 9.03 4.55 18.12
N ASP A 17 8.76 5.82 17.78
CA ASP A 17 7.47 6.26 17.25
C ASP A 17 7.38 5.96 15.75
N PRO A 18 6.57 4.98 15.31
CA PRO A 18 6.53 4.60 13.89
C PRO A 18 6.03 5.72 12.97
N GLU A 19 5.11 6.57 13.43
CA GLU A 19 4.68 7.73 12.65
C GLU A 19 5.83 8.69 12.42
N ALA A 20 6.63 8.95 13.46
CA ALA A 20 7.81 9.80 13.35
C ALA A 20 8.84 9.20 12.40
N MET A 21 9.06 7.89 12.45
CA MET A 21 9.96 7.19 11.53
C MET A 21 9.51 7.36 10.09
N PHE A 22 8.21 7.21 9.83
CA PHE A 22 7.64 7.39 8.50
C PHE A 22 7.85 8.82 7.99
N VAL A 23 7.50 9.81 8.79
CA VAL A 23 7.64 11.23 8.43
C VAL A 23 9.10 11.59 8.20
N TYR A 24 9.99 11.11 9.09
CA TYR A 24 11.43 11.34 8.96
C TYR A 24 11.98 10.71 7.67
N ALA A 25 11.60 9.48 7.38
CA ALA A 25 12.02 8.79 6.16
C ALA A 25 11.60 9.57 4.90
N GLU A 26 10.37 10.07 4.87
CA GLU A 26 9.87 10.89 3.76
C GLU A 26 10.68 12.20 3.63
N ALA A 27 10.99 12.83 4.76
CA ALA A 27 11.70 14.11 4.79
C ALA A 27 13.14 13.99 4.25
N ILE A 28 13.83 12.89 4.51
CA ILE A 28 15.24 12.71 4.13
C ILE A 28 15.43 11.91 2.84
N ARG A 29 14.36 11.51 2.19
CA ARG A 29 14.42 10.64 1.02
C ARG A 29 15.36 11.13 -0.08
N ARG A 30 15.36 12.43 -0.35
CA ARG A 30 16.18 13.04 -1.42
C ARG A 30 17.63 13.24 -0.99
N THR A 31 17.88 13.43 0.29
CA THR A 31 19.21 13.73 0.81
C THR A 31 19.97 12.49 1.29
N ASN A 32 19.27 11.50 1.80
CA ASN A 32 19.87 10.26 2.28
C ASN A 32 18.91 9.09 2.07
N LYS A 33 18.94 8.53 0.87
CA LYS A 33 18.03 7.44 0.51
C LYS A 33 18.22 6.19 1.37
N ALA A 34 19.47 5.85 1.69
CA ALA A 34 19.76 4.65 2.49
C ALA A 34 19.14 4.74 3.89
N GLU A 35 19.29 5.89 4.54
CA GLU A 35 18.68 6.12 5.85
C GLU A 35 17.17 6.20 5.77
N SER A 36 16.63 6.81 4.72
CA SER A 36 15.21 6.86 4.45
C SER A 36 14.64 5.44 4.35
N ASP A 37 15.25 4.57 3.55
CA ASP A 37 14.82 3.19 3.38
C ASP A 37 14.86 2.42 4.71
N LYS A 38 15.89 2.66 5.53
CA LYS A 38 16.03 2.04 6.85
C LYS A 38 14.84 2.38 7.75
N TYR A 39 14.52 3.67 7.88
CA TYR A 39 13.42 4.09 8.76
C TYR A 39 12.05 3.76 8.20
N MET A 40 11.90 3.75 6.88
CA MET A 40 10.66 3.27 6.26
C MET A 40 10.41 1.81 6.60
N ARG A 41 11.45 0.97 6.52
CA ARG A 41 11.36 -0.44 6.88
C ARG A 41 11.03 -0.63 8.36
N LEU A 42 11.68 0.13 9.24
CA LEU A 42 11.41 0.05 10.68
C LEU A 42 9.97 0.44 11.00
N ALA A 43 9.46 1.52 10.39
CA ALA A 43 8.07 1.93 10.56
C ALA A 43 7.10 0.84 10.08
N ALA A 44 7.40 0.21 8.95
CA ALA A 44 6.57 -0.87 8.41
C ALA A 44 6.59 -2.10 9.33
N GLN A 45 7.73 -2.44 9.90
CA GLN A 45 7.85 -3.56 10.86
C GLN A 45 7.06 -3.29 12.14
N LEU A 46 6.86 -2.01 12.50
CA LEU A 46 6.02 -1.60 13.61
C LEU A 46 4.56 -1.39 13.20
N ALA A 47 4.19 -1.90 12.04
CA ALA A 47 2.83 -1.90 11.49
C ALA A 47 2.27 -0.50 11.22
N HIS A 48 3.12 0.46 10.84
CA HIS A 48 2.65 1.75 10.35
C HIS A 48 1.99 1.54 8.98
N PRO A 49 0.69 1.83 8.80
CA PRO A 49 -0.03 1.45 7.58
C PRO A 49 0.57 2.03 6.29
N ALA A 50 0.86 3.32 6.29
CA ALA A 50 1.42 3.97 5.10
C ALA A 50 2.82 3.47 4.78
N ALA A 51 3.64 3.19 5.80
CA ALA A 51 4.98 2.63 5.61
C ALA A 51 4.91 1.23 5.02
N CYS A 52 3.94 0.42 5.47
CA CYS A 52 3.72 -0.92 4.92
C CYS A 52 3.35 -0.85 3.44
N GLU A 53 2.49 0.08 3.05
CA GLU A 53 2.15 0.26 1.64
C GLU A 53 3.35 0.69 0.81
N LYS A 54 4.15 1.63 1.32
CA LYS A 54 5.38 2.08 0.64
C LYS A 54 6.37 0.93 0.46
N MET A 55 6.58 0.11 1.49
CA MET A 55 7.48 -1.04 1.40
C MET A 55 6.97 -2.06 0.40
N GLY A 56 5.66 -2.34 0.41
CA GLY A 56 5.04 -3.21 -0.58
C GLY A 56 5.25 -2.70 -1.99
N ASP A 57 5.03 -1.40 -2.22
CA ASP A 57 5.22 -0.77 -3.53
C ASP A 57 6.68 -0.87 -4.01
N MET A 58 7.63 -0.72 -3.10
CA MET A 58 9.07 -0.85 -3.42
C MET A 58 9.40 -2.27 -3.89
N TYR A 59 8.87 -3.28 -3.19
CA TYR A 59 9.08 -4.67 -3.59
C TYR A 59 8.37 -5.03 -4.89
N MET A 60 7.18 -4.46 -5.14
CA MET A 60 6.49 -4.63 -6.42
C MET A 60 7.32 -4.08 -7.57
N ALA A 61 7.92 -2.91 -7.39
CA ALA A 61 8.80 -2.31 -8.39
C ALA A 61 10.04 -3.17 -8.66
N ALA A 62 10.47 -3.96 -7.68
CA ALA A 62 11.58 -4.89 -7.79
C ALA A 62 11.15 -6.29 -8.27
N ASN A 63 9.88 -6.47 -8.62
CA ASN A 63 9.28 -7.75 -9.02
C ASN A 63 9.36 -8.83 -7.93
N ASP A 64 9.40 -8.42 -6.68
CA ASP A 64 9.42 -9.33 -5.53
C ASP A 64 8.01 -9.38 -4.93
N ASN A 65 7.16 -10.21 -5.51
CA ASN A 65 5.75 -10.33 -5.12
C ASN A 65 5.57 -10.89 -3.70
N ASP A 66 6.46 -11.77 -3.27
CA ASP A 66 6.34 -12.39 -1.94
C ASP A 66 6.56 -11.37 -0.82
N ASN A 67 7.61 -10.58 -0.91
CA ASN A 67 7.88 -9.52 0.06
C ASN A 67 6.84 -8.40 -0.04
N ALA A 68 6.41 -8.06 -1.25
CA ALA A 68 5.35 -7.07 -1.44
C ALA A 68 4.07 -7.50 -0.72
N ALA A 69 3.64 -8.75 -0.94
CA ALA A 69 2.44 -9.28 -0.29
C ALA A 69 2.59 -9.30 1.23
N HIS A 70 3.79 -9.62 1.73
CA HIS A 70 4.07 -9.62 3.16
C HIS A 70 3.77 -8.25 3.80
N TYR A 71 4.33 -7.18 3.23
CA TYR A 71 4.12 -5.83 3.77
C TYR A 71 2.69 -5.33 3.54
N TYR A 72 2.10 -5.63 2.40
CA TYR A 72 0.70 -5.26 2.15
C TYR A 72 -0.25 -5.93 3.16
N ARG A 73 0.00 -7.20 3.52
CA ARG A 73 -0.83 -7.88 4.51
C ARG A 73 -0.73 -7.22 5.88
N ILE A 74 0.47 -6.79 6.27
CA ILE A 74 0.64 -6.05 7.54
C ILE A 74 -0.13 -4.74 7.49
N GLY A 75 -0.01 -4.00 6.39
CA GLY A 75 -0.72 -2.74 6.20
C GLY A 75 -2.24 -2.91 6.22
N ALA A 76 -2.74 -3.98 5.62
CA ALA A 76 -4.17 -4.30 5.62
C ALA A 76 -4.68 -4.55 7.04
N LYS A 77 -3.95 -5.32 7.83
CA LYS A 77 -4.29 -5.59 9.23
C LYS A 77 -4.21 -4.33 10.09
N ALA A 78 -3.33 -3.39 9.72
CA ALA A 78 -3.17 -2.12 10.42
C ALA A 78 -4.27 -1.11 10.05
N GLY A 79 -5.21 -1.48 9.20
CA GLY A 79 -6.37 -0.66 8.87
C GLY A 79 -6.29 0.10 7.56
N ARG A 80 -5.43 -0.33 6.63
CA ARG A 80 -5.32 0.30 5.31
C ARG A 80 -5.91 -0.61 4.22
N PRO A 81 -7.20 -0.40 3.87
CA PRO A 81 -7.90 -1.30 2.93
C PRO A 81 -7.27 -1.39 1.55
N ASP A 82 -6.60 -0.32 1.10
CA ASP A 82 -5.92 -0.32 -0.20
C ASP A 82 -4.84 -1.39 -0.27
N CYS A 83 -4.23 -1.75 0.86
CA CYS A 83 -3.26 -2.84 0.94
C CYS A 83 -3.92 -4.19 0.63
N SER A 84 -5.15 -4.42 1.08
CA SER A 84 -5.91 -5.63 0.76
C SER A 84 -6.17 -5.74 -0.75
N VAL A 85 -6.48 -4.61 -1.40
CA VAL A 85 -6.65 -4.56 -2.85
C VAL A 85 -5.36 -4.97 -3.55
N LYS A 86 -4.24 -4.46 -3.09
CA LYS A 86 -2.93 -4.78 -3.68
C LYS A 86 -2.55 -6.25 -3.51
N VAL A 87 -2.89 -6.86 -2.37
CA VAL A 87 -2.71 -8.30 -2.17
C VAL A 87 -3.55 -9.08 -3.18
N ALA A 88 -4.81 -8.70 -3.35
CA ALA A 88 -5.70 -9.37 -4.31
C ALA A 88 -5.16 -9.25 -5.74
N LEU A 89 -4.60 -8.09 -6.11
CA LEU A 89 -3.99 -7.90 -7.43
C LEU A 89 -2.77 -8.80 -7.64
N ILE A 90 -1.98 -9.05 -6.61
CA ILE A 90 -0.88 -10.01 -6.68
C ILE A 90 -1.43 -11.42 -6.91
N HIS A 91 -2.50 -11.79 -6.21
CA HIS A 91 -3.15 -13.10 -6.36
C HIS A 91 -3.78 -13.30 -7.74
N LEU A 92 -4.06 -12.25 -8.47
CA LEU A 92 -4.73 -12.31 -9.78
C LEU A 92 -3.96 -13.20 -10.78
N SER A 93 -2.64 -13.20 -10.72
CA SER A 93 -1.81 -14.03 -11.58
C SER A 93 -1.65 -15.47 -11.08
N ILE A 94 -2.08 -15.74 -9.85
CA ILE A 94 -1.96 -17.06 -9.22
C ILE A 94 -3.31 -17.80 -9.26
N ASP A 95 -4.37 -17.15 -8.79
CA ASP A 95 -5.73 -17.67 -8.77
C ASP A 95 -6.71 -16.54 -9.08
N GLU A 96 -7.01 -16.40 -10.37
CA GLU A 96 -7.85 -15.33 -10.89
C GLU A 96 -9.24 -15.32 -10.26
N ILE A 97 -9.85 -16.48 -10.11
CA ILE A 97 -11.22 -16.59 -9.59
C ILE A 97 -11.27 -16.09 -8.14
N SER A 98 -10.36 -16.56 -7.29
CA SER A 98 -10.27 -16.12 -5.89
C SER A 98 -9.95 -14.62 -5.77
N ALA A 99 -9.05 -14.12 -6.62
CA ALA A 99 -8.65 -12.72 -6.60
C ALA A 99 -9.83 -11.80 -6.96
N ILE A 100 -10.60 -12.14 -7.99
CA ILE A 100 -11.77 -11.37 -8.38
C ILE A 100 -12.82 -11.39 -7.29
N LYS A 101 -13.03 -12.52 -6.64
CA LYS A 101 -13.95 -12.63 -5.51
C LYS A 101 -13.52 -11.73 -4.34
N GLU A 102 -12.23 -11.73 -4.01
CA GLU A 102 -11.67 -10.84 -2.98
C GLU A 102 -11.92 -9.37 -3.32
N LEU A 103 -11.67 -8.99 -4.57
CA LEU A 103 -11.90 -7.61 -5.03
C LEU A 103 -13.37 -7.23 -4.97
N GLU A 104 -14.26 -8.13 -5.35
CA GLU A 104 -15.70 -7.88 -5.27
C GLU A 104 -16.15 -7.67 -3.82
N GLU A 105 -15.67 -8.49 -2.89
CA GLU A 105 -15.99 -8.36 -1.47
C GLU A 105 -15.50 -7.01 -0.91
N LEU A 106 -14.29 -6.60 -1.28
CA LEU A 106 -13.74 -5.31 -0.87
C LEU A 106 -14.57 -4.16 -1.47
N ALA A 107 -14.95 -4.26 -2.73
CA ALA A 107 -15.76 -3.25 -3.39
C ALA A 107 -17.15 -3.13 -2.73
N GLU A 108 -17.77 -4.25 -2.37
CA GLU A 108 -19.05 -4.27 -1.69
C GLU A 108 -18.97 -3.64 -0.30
N SER A 109 -17.82 -3.73 0.36
CA SER A 109 -17.60 -3.08 1.66
C SER A 109 -17.27 -1.60 1.55
N GLY A 110 -17.22 -1.05 0.34
CA GLY A 110 -17.03 0.38 0.11
C GLY A 110 -15.60 0.81 -0.24
N VAL A 111 -14.71 -0.12 -0.51
CA VAL A 111 -13.32 0.20 -0.88
C VAL A 111 -13.27 0.60 -2.35
N LYS A 112 -13.17 1.89 -2.62
CA LYS A 112 -13.21 2.43 -3.99
C LYS A 112 -12.06 1.95 -4.87
N SER A 113 -10.88 1.74 -4.29
CA SER A 113 -9.74 1.21 -5.05
C SER A 113 -9.99 -0.20 -5.57
N ALA A 114 -10.82 -0.99 -4.89
CA ALA A 114 -11.24 -2.30 -5.38
C ALA A 114 -12.16 -2.15 -6.61
N CYS A 115 -13.05 -1.17 -6.59
CA CYS A 115 -13.91 -0.86 -7.75
C CYS A 115 -13.06 -0.45 -8.96
N SER A 116 -12.05 0.39 -8.73
CA SER A 116 -11.11 0.81 -9.79
C SER A 116 -10.34 -0.37 -10.36
N ALA A 117 -9.88 -1.28 -9.49
CA ALA A 117 -9.16 -2.48 -9.90
C ALA A 117 -10.04 -3.41 -10.76
N LEU A 118 -11.30 -3.61 -10.35
CA LEU A 118 -12.26 -4.41 -11.12
C LEU A 118 -12.56 -3.77 -12.47
N ALA A 119 -12.73 -2.44 -12.49
CA ALA A 119 -12.96 -1.71 -13.74
C ALA A 119 -11.78 -1.91 -14.71
N ALA A 120 -10.55 -1.78 -14.22
CA ALA A 120 -9.35 -2.00 -15.03
C ALA A 120 -9.28 -3.43 -15.55
N TYR A 121 -9.60 -4.42 -14.71
CA TYR A 121 -9.63 -5.82 -15.09
C TYR A 121 -10.63 -6.09 -16.23
N TYR A 122 -11.85 -5.63 -16.09
CA TYR A 122 -12.88 -5.84 -17.12
C TYR A 122 -12.64 -5.03 -18.39
N LYS A 123 -12.01 -3.86 -18.26
CA LYS A 123 -11.58 -3.07 -19.44
C LYS A 123 -10.56 -3.86 -20.27
N ALA A 124 -9.59 -4.49 -19.60
CA ALA A 124 -8.59 -5.31 -20.28
C ALA A 124 -9.19 -6.53 -20.98
N LEU A 125 -10.29 -7.08 -20.42
CA LEU A 125 -11.03 -8.19 -21.03
C LEU A 125 -11.96 -7.76 -22.15
N GLY A 126 -12.16 -6.45 -22.36
CA GLY A 126 -13.12 -5.94 -23.32
C GLY A 126 -14.58 -6.06 -22.88
N ASN A 127 -14.81 -6.31 -21.60
CA ASN A 127 -16.18 -6.41 -21.04
C ASN A 127 -16.68 -5.03 -20.64
N ARG A 128 -17.29 -4.33 -21.60
CA ARG A 128 -17.73 -2.94 -21.41
C ARG A 128 -18.80 -2.80 -20.32
N LYS A 129 -19.73 -3.76 -20.23
CA LYS A 129 -20.83 -3.71 -19.27
C LYS A 129 -20.28 -3.71 -17.83
N GLN A 130 -19.39 -4.64 -17.52
CA GLN A 130 -18.76 -4.74 -16.21
C GLN A 130 -17.84 -3.55 -15.93
N TYR A 131 -17.08 -3.13 -16.93
CA TYR A 131 -16.24 -1.93 -16.79
C TYR A 131 -17.07 -0.72 -16.37
N ASN A 132 -18.16 -0.44 -17.07
CA ASN A 132 -19.03 0.71 -16.78
C ASN A 132 -19.61 0.63 -15.37
N PHE A 133 -20.03 -0.56 -14.96
CA PHE A 133 -20.59 -0.79 -13.62
C PHE A 133 -19.58 -0.43 -12.54
N TRP A 134 -18.39 -1.04 -12.58
CA TRP A 134 -17.39 -0.83 -11.55
C TRP A 134 -16.78 0.57 -11.61
N ASN A 135 -16.57 1.11 -12.80
CA ASN A 135 -16.03 2.45 -12.96
C ASN A 135 -16.96 3.52 -12.38
N SER A 136 -18.27 3.34 -12.47
CA SER A 136 -19.22 4.28 -11.88
C SER A 136 -19.16 4.27 -10.35
N LEU A 137 -18.88 3.12 -9.75
CA LEU A 137 -18.76 2.98 -8.30
C LEU A 137 -17.43 3.45 -7.76
N ALA A 138 -16.39 3.55 -8.61
CA ALA A 138 -15.05 3.99 -8.23
C ALA A 138 -14.96 5.51 -8.03
N LYS A 139 -15.93 6.26 -8.50
CA LYS A 139 -15.91 7.74 -8.45
C LYS A 139 -16.27 8.31 -7.07
#